data_5d9186cca8c11c0e0240dd20f0f34b23
#
_entry.id   5d9186cca8c11c0e0240dd20f0f34b23
#
_cell.length_a   1.000
_cell.length_b   1.000
_cell.length_c   1.000
_cell.angle_alpha   90.00
_cell.angle_beta   90.00
_cell.angle_gamma   90.00
#
_symmetry.space_group_name_H-M   'P 1'
#
loop_
_entity.id
_entity.type
_entity.pdbx_description
1 polymer ?
#
loop_
_entity_poly.entity_id
_entity_poly.type
_entity_poly.pdbx_seq_one_letter_code
_entity_poly.pdbx_strand_id
1 'polypeptide(L)'
;MKSTNQIEEFIENHNLKNELSNSFKYLLENNSLEDLGIEDKNISIDANIIRYKILETGFHSFQTPILKDGSAVGYYSLDYDNNAEIIDDFFIIKTK
;
A
#
# COMPACT_ATOMS: atom_id res chain seq x y z
N MET A 1 -13.10 2.70 -23.22
CA MET A 1 -13.30 3.08 -21.92
C MET A 1 -12.21 2.60 -20.98
N LYS A 2 -12.04 3.33 -20.00
CA LYS A 2 -11.07 2.96 -19.04
C LYS A 2 -11.55 1.73 -18.37
N SER A 3 -10.85 0.72 -18.46
CA SER A 3 -11.38 -0.53 -18.03
C SER A 3 -10.63 -1.04 -16.82
N THR A 4 -11.28 -1.91 -16.09
CA THR A 4 -10.66 -2.64 -15.02
C THR A 4 -9.44 -3.40 -15.51
N ASN A 5 -9.46 -3.84 -16.76
CA ASN A 5 -8.35 -4.58 -17.32
C ASN A 5 -7.06 -3.77 -17.34
N GLN A 6 -7.15 -2.47 -17.60
CA GLN A 6 -5.95 -1.65 -17.61
C GLN A 6 -5.32 -1.57 -16.24
N ILE A 7 -6.15 -1.49 -15.21
CA ILE A 7 -5.65 -1.46 -13.84
C ILE A 7 -5.02 -2.78 -13.47
N GLU A 8 -5.68 -3.88 -13.86
CA GLU A 8 -5.13 -5.19 -13.57
C GLU A 8 -3.81 -5.42 -14.29
N GLU A 9 -3.71 -4.93 -15.52
CA GLU A 9 -2.46 -5.03 -16.25
C GLU A 9 -1.36 -4.23 -15.58
N PHE A 10 -1.69 -3.05 -15.09
CA PHE A 10 -0.71 -2.24 -14.37
C PHE A 10 -0.19 -2.99 -13.16
N ILE A 11 -1.09 -3.58 -12.39
CA ILE A 11 -0.72 -4.32 -11.19
C ILE A 11 0.24 -5.46 -11.53
N GLU A 12 -0.05 -6.19 -12.60
CA GLU A 12 0.80 -7.31 -12.99
C GLU A 12 2.12 -6.84 -13.60
N ASN A 13 2.05 -5.86 -14.49
CA ASN A 13 3.24 -5.45 -15.23
C ASN A 13 4.26 -4.79 -14.33
N HIS A 14 3.81 -4.12 -13.29
CA HIS A 14 4.72 -3.46 -12.35
C HIS A 14 4.96 -4.29 -11.12
N ASN A 15 4.45 -5.53 -11.11
CA ASN A 15 4.65 -6.45 -10.00
C ASN A 15 4.29 -5.77 -8.68
N LEU A 16 3.11 -5.17 -8.67
CA LEU A 16 2.72 -4.27 -7.59
C LEU A 16 2.64 -4.97 -6.25
N LYS A 17 2.26 -6.27 -6.25
CA LYS A 17 2.21 -7.01 -5.01
C LYS A 17 3.58 -7.06 -4.35
N ASN A 18 4.63 -7.29 -5.14
CA ASN A 18 5.98 -7.30 -4.60
C ASN A 18 6.42 -5.91 -4.18
N GLU A 19 6.04 -4.89 -4.97
CA GLU A 19 6.38 -3.52 -4.61
C GLU A 19 5.78 -3.13 -3.27
N LEU A 20 4.51 -3.44 -3.08
CA LEU A 20 3.84 -3.15 -1.82
C LEU A 20 4.50 -3.90 -0.67
N SER A 21 4.78 -5.18 -0.87
CA SER A 21 5.37 -6.00 0.18
C SER A 21 6.77 -5.53 0.54
N ASN A 22 7.59 -5.23 -0.45
CA ASN A 22 8.96 -4.79 -0.22
C ASN A 22 9.01 -3.42 0.43
N SER A 23 8.15 -2.51 -0.02
CA SER A 23 8.10 -1.17 0.56
C SER A 23 7.62 -1.22 2.01
N PHE A 24 6.63 -2.05 2.28
CA PHE A 24 6.11 -2.19 3.64
C PHE A 24 7.19 -2.76 4.57
N LYS A 25 7.89 -3.78 4.10
CA LYS A 25 8.96 -4.38 4.88
C LYS A 25 10.06 -3.37 5.16
N TYR A 26 10.44 -2.61 4.16
CA TYR A 26 11.45 -1.58 4.31
C TYR A 26 11.02 -0.55 5.35
N LEU A 27 9.77 -0.15 5.30
CA LEU A 27 9.24 0.83 6.24
C LEU A 27 9.31 0.29 7.68
N LEU A 28 8.94 -0.98 7.88
CA LEU A 28 8.99 -1.56 9.22
C LEU A 28 10.42 -1.67 9.73
N GLU A 29 11.37 -1.96 8.84
CA GLU A 29 12.75 -2.15 9.25
C GLU A 29 13.45 -0.84 9.56
N ASN A 30 12.99 0.25 8.97
CA ASN A 30 13.71 1.51 9.03
C ASN A 30 13.03 2.58 9.88
N ASN A 31 11.98 2.23 10.60
CA ASN A 31 11.29 3.16 11.47
C ASN A 31 11.03 2.51 12.81
N SER A 32 11.02 3.32 13.86
CA SER A 32 10.76 2.82 15.20
C SER A 32 9.28 2.58 15.40
N LEU A 33 8.94 1.80 16.44
CA LEU A 33 7.55 1.58 16.78
C LEU A 33 6.84 2.90 17.07
N GLU A 34 7.54 3.79 17.74
CA GLU A 34 6.97 5.07 18.11
C GLU A 34 6.66 5.89 16.87
N ASP A 35 7.59 5.91 15.91
CA ASP A 35 7.38 6.66 14.67
C ASP A 35 6.21 6.15 13.88
N LEU A 36 5.98 4.83 13.93
CA LEU A 36 4.89 4.21 13.20
C LEU A 36 3.58 4.22 13.99
N GLY A 37 3.65 4.52 15.28
CA GLY A 37 2.46 4.53 16.11
C GLY A 37 1.90 3.15 16.40
N ILE A 38 2.76 2.16 16.51
CA ILE A 38 2.35 0.78 16.73
C ILE A 38 3.05 0.23 17.96
N GLU A 39 2.49 -0.85 18.51
CA GLU A 39 3.01 -1.45 19.72
C GLU A 39 4.13 -2.44 19.45
N ASP A 40 4.05 -3.14 18.32
CA ASP A 40 5.05 -4.10 17.92
C ASP A 40 5.00 -4.21 16.40
N LYS A 41 5.92 -4.97 15.85
CA LYS A 41 6.00 -5.12 14.39
C LYS A 41 5.33 -6.40 13.89
N ASN A 42 4.41 -6.95 14.67
CA ASN A 42 3.67 -8.14 14.27
C ASN A 42 2.48 -7.76 13.41
N ILE A 43 2.72 -7.00 12.38
CA ILE A 43 1.70 -6.61 11.42
C ILE A 43 2.18 -7.01 10.04
N SER A 44 1.22 -7.16 9.15
CA SER A 44 1.51 -7.57 7.77
C SER A 44 0.49 -6.91 6.86
N ILE A 45 0.73 -7.03 5.56
CA ILE A 45 -0.26 -6.57 4.60
C ILE A 45 -0.76 -7.77 3.82
N ASP A 46 -1.95 -7.62 3.24
CA ASP A 46 -2.50 -8.62 2.35
C ASP A 46 -2.47 -8.05 0.94
N ALA A 47 -1.34 -8.21 0.28
CA ALA A 47 -1.14 -7.64 -1.04
C ALA A 47 -1.96 -8.34 -2.12
N ASN A 48 -2.72 -9.35 -1.76
CA ASN A 48 -3.70 -9.93 -2.67
C ASN A 48 -4.95 -9.07 -2.77
N ILE A 49 -5.13 -8.15 -1.83
CA ILE A 49 -6.23 -7.21 -1.84
C ILE A 49 -5.66 -5.84 -2.14
N ILE A 50 -5.89 -5.35 -3.34
CA ILE A 50 -5.39 -4.04 -3.75
C ILE A 50 -6.57 -3.21 -4.20
N ARG A 51 -6.72 -2.03 -3.60
CA ARG A 51 -7.76 -1.09 -3.96
C ARG A 51 -7.13 0.08 -4.69
N TYR A 52 -7.68 0.39 -5.83
CA TYR A 52 -7.18 1.47 -6.68
C TYR A 52 -8.09 2.68 -6.57
N LYS A 53 -7.48 3.86 -6.54
CA LYS A 53 -8.25 5.08 -6.70
C LYS A 53 -7.39 6.15 -7.36
N ILE A 54 -8.05 7.08 -8.02
CA ILE A 54 -7.39 8.22 -8.63
C ILE A 54 -7.44 9.37 -7.64
N LEU A 55 -6.28 9.98 -7.40
CA LEU A 55 -6.18 11.10 -6.47
C LEU A 55 -6.64 12.38 -7.14
N GLU A 56 -6.83 13.42 -6.33
CA GLU A 56 -7.23 14.72 -6.86
C GLU A 56 -6.22 15.27 -7.83
N THR A 57 -4.97 14.92 -7.65
CA THR A 57 -3.90 15.33 -8.56
C THR A 57 -3.94 14.63 -9.90
N GLY A 58 -4.75 13.57 -10.02
CA GLY A 58 -4.77 12.74 -11.21
C GLY A 58 -3.80 11.57 -11.14
N PHE A 59 -3.07 11.47 -10.03
CA PHE A 59 -2.15 10.36 -9.86
C PHE A 59 -2.89 9.14 -9.32
N HIS A 60 -2.18 8.04 -9.17
CA HIS A 60 -2.78 6.73 -8.92
C HIS A 60 -2.37 6.21 -7.56
N SER A 61 -3.34 5.74 -6.78
CA SER A 61 -3.07 5.21 -5.46
C SER A 61 -3.53 3.77 -5.38
N PHE A 62 -2.67 2.91 -4.83
CA PHE A 62 -2.96 1.48 -4.65
C PHE A 62 -2.85 1.16 -3.17
N GLN A 63 -3.96 0.74 -2.57
CA GLN A 63 -4.03 0.49 -1.13
C GLN A 63 -4.20 -0.99 -0.84
N THR A 64 -3.59 -1.42 0.26
CA THR A 64 -3.74 -2.80 0.72
C THR A 64 -3.94 -2.76 2.23
N PRO A 65 -4.74 -3.69 2.78
CA PRO A 65 -5.00 -3.65 4.22
C PRO A 65 -3.79 -4.08 5.04
N ILE A 66 -3.65 -3.45 6.20
CA ILE A 66 -2.67 -3.86 7.19
C ILE A 66 -3.39 -4.73 8.20
N LEU A 67 -2.83 -5.89 8.47
CA LEU A 67 -3.46 -6.89 9.33
C LEU A 67 -2.66 -7.08 10.60
N LYS A 68 -3.36 -7.27 11.69
CA LYS A 68 -2.78 -7.70 12.95
C LYS A 68 -3.69 -8.79 13.51
N ASP A 69 -3.11 -9.96 13.77
CA ASP A 69 -3.85 -11.11 14.25
C ASP A 69 -5.06 -11.42 13.38
N GLY A 70 -4.89 -11.23 12.06
CA GLY A 70 -5.93 -11.54 11.10
C GLY A 70 -6.98 -10.47 10.94
N SER A 71 -6.88 -9.36 11.66
CA SER A 71 -7.87 -8.29 11.58
C SER A 71 -7.25 -7.06 10.94
N ALA A 72 -8.02 -6.38 10.09
CA ALA A 72 -7.55 -5.16 9.44
C ALA A 72 -7.49 -4.04 10.46
N VAL A 73 -6.32 -3.44 10.60
CA VAL A 73 -6.12 -2.34 11.54
C VAL A 73 -5.74 -1.04 10.85
N GLY A 74 -5.64 -1.06 9.53
CA GLY A 74 -5.29 0.14 8.78
C GLY A 74 -5.02 -0.22 7.34
N TYR A 75 -4.28 0.65 6.67
CA TYR A 75 -3.91 0.35 5.29
C TYR A 75 -2.55 0.95 4.97
N TYR A 76 -1.93 0.38 3.95
CA TYR A 76 -0.69 0.87 3.38
C TYR A 76 -0.94 1.15 1.91
N SER A 77 -0.39 2.23 1.38
CA SER A 77 -0.60 2.55 -0.01
C SER A 77 0.69 3.02 -0.66
N LEU A 78 0.77 2.79 -1.95
CA LEU A 78 1.79 3.38 -2.80
C LEU A 78 1.09 4.23 -3.84
N ASP A 79 1.61 5.42 -4.06
CA ASP A 79 1.07 6.35 -5.04
C ASP A 79 2.06 6.48 -6.18
N TYR A 80 1.52 6.45 -7.39
CA TYR A 80 2.30 6.51 -8.62
C TYR A 80 1.87 7.71 -9.43
N ASP A 81 2.85 8.35 -10.10
CA ASP A 81 2.50 9.40 -11.05
C ASP A 81 2.13 8.77 -12.40
N ASN A 82 1.88 9.61 -13.38
CA ASN A 82 1.41 9.11 -14.67
C ASN A 82 2.52 8.47 -15.51
N ASN A 83 3.74 8.52 -15.01
CA ASN A 83 4.87 7.82 -15.62
C ASN A 83 5.18 6.52 -14.90
N ALA A 84 4.28 6.09 -14.02
CA ALA A 84 4.42 4.85 -13.27
C ALA A 84 5.61 4.87 -12.31
N GLU A 85 5.92 6.05 -11.78
CA GLU A 85 6.97 6.18 -10.78
C GLU A 85 6.34 6.41 -9.42
N ILE A 86 6.91 5.79 -8.40
CA ILE A 86 6.41 5.93 -7.04
C ILE A 86 6.75 7.33 -6.54
N ILE A 87 5.74 8.07 -6.11
CA ILE A 87 5.92 9.42 -5.63
C ILE A 87 5.69 9.55 -4.13
N ASP A 88 4.99 8.59 -3.52
CA ASP A 88 4.69 8.69 -2.09
C ASP A 88 4.20 7.37 -1.59
N ASP A 89 4.19 7.20 -0.27
CA ASP A 89 3.55 6.05 0.37
C ASP A 89 2.89 6.52 1.65
N PHE A 90 1.88 5.76 2.08
CA PHE A 90 1.12 6.11 3.27
C PHE A 90 0.93 4.87 4.14
N PHE A 91 1.21 5.06 5.42
CA PHE A 91 1.03 4.01 6.43
C PHE A 91 0.04 4.54 7.43
N ILE A 92 -1.17 4.00 7.42
CA ILE A 92 -2.27 4.50 8.24
C ILE A 92 -2.76 3.39 9.16
N ILE A 93 -2.73 3.64 10.45
CA ILE A 93 -3.28 2.71 11.45
C ILE A 93 -4.54 3.32 12.02
N LYS A 94 -5.62 2.55 11.98
CA LYS A 94 -6.92 2.99 12.47
C LYS A 94 -7.36 2.07 13.58
N THR A 95 -6.62 2.02 14.63
CA THR A 95 -7.03 1.17 15.73
C THR A 95 -8.11 1.86 16.51
N LYS A 96 -8.81 1.18 16.98
CA LYS A 96 -9.62 1.58 17.82
C LYS A 96 -9.94 1.79 18.40
#